data_c66b2d34b42967913681483912b6064d
#
_entry.id   c66b2d34b42967913681483912b6064d
#
_cell.length_a   1.000
_cell.length_b   1.000
_cell.length_c   1.000
_cell.angle_alpha   90.00
_cell.angle_beta   90.00
_cell.angle_gamma   90.00
#
_symmetry.space_group_name_H-M   'P 1'
#
loop_
_entity.id
_entity.type
_entity.pdbx_description
1 polymer ?
#
loop_
_entity_poly.entity_id
_entity_poly.type
_entity_poly.pdbx_seq_one_letter_code
_entity_poly.pdbx_strand_id
1 'polypeptide(L)'
;MNHFISDAAVARLRALEDRPDFAGTRYEIGDPIGRGGMGIVFRGRDRELDREVAIKVTAWSTAADADRLRAEARILARLEHPGIVPVHDVGRLPDGRVFTVMMLVRGERLDTRAASLPLPDRLRLFDRVCETVAFAHARGLIHRDLKPANIMVGEHGQVLVLDWGGGGTEGYMAPEQASATVDVRSDVFALGAILRDLVGHGVRAPRPLASVIARATALRPDDRYQGPADLAADVRRFMDGAAVGAHRESPFEWTARQMRVYRTPLALIGAYLAMRALLLFWSR
;
A
#
# COMPACT_ATOMS: atom_id res chain seq x y z
N MET A 1 -31.16 15.25 -4.24
CA MET A 1 -30.22 16.26 -3.75
C MET A 1 -29.31 16.64 -4.91
N ASN A 2 -29.49 17.84 -5.48
CA ASN A 2 -28.62 18.32 -6.54
C ASN A 2 -27.28 18.71 -5.92
N HIS A 3 -26.24 17.92 -6.16
CA HIS A 3 -24.87 18.33 -5.90
C HIS A 3 -24.49 19.39 -6.94
N PHE A 4 -24.64 20.66 -6.58
CA PHE A 4 -24.06 21.74 -7.34
C PHE A 4 -22.52 21.61 -7.22
N ILE A 5 -21.89 21.29 -8.34
CA ILE A 5 -20.43 21.36 -8.45
C ILE A 5 -20.08 22.84 -8.30
N SER A 6 -19.25 23.21 -7.32
CA SER A 6 -18.85 24.61 -7.11
C SER A 6 -18.08 25.14 -8.33
N ASP A 7 -18.18 26.45 -8.61
CA ASP A 7 -17.44 27.10 -9.70
C ASP A 7 -15.93 26.85 -9.60
N ALA A 8 -15.40 26.72 -8.39
CA ALA A 8 -14.01 26.33 -8.14
C ALA A 8 -13.72 24.90 -8.60
N ALA A 9 -14.68 23.97 -8.47
CA ALA A 9 -14.51 22.59 -8.95
C ALA A 9 -14.60 22.51 -10.49
N VAL A 10 -15.48 23.33 -11.10
CA VAL A 10 -15.56 23.44 -12.57
C VAL A 10 -14.31 24.08 -13.15
N ALA A 11 -13.76 25.12 -12.51
CA ALA A 11 -12.51 25.75 -12.92
C ALA A 11 -11.34 24.78 -12.81
N ARG A 12 -11.30 23.93 -11.76
CA ARG A 12 -10.31 22.86 -11.61
C ARG A 12 -10.41 21.81 -12.71
N LEU A 13 -11.62 21.38 -13.07
CA LEU A 13 -11.84 20.41 -14.15
C LEU A 13 -11.37 20.98 -15.50
N ARG A 14 -11.65 22.27 -15.79
CA ARG A 14 -11.17 22.92 -17.00
C ARG A 14 -9.65 23.07 -17.04
N ALA A 15 -9.02 23.44 -15.93
CA ALA A 15 -7.55 23.50 -15.83
C ALA A 15 -6.88 22.13 -16.00
N LEU A 16 -7.60 21.03 -15.79
CA LEU A 16 -7.14 19.67 -16.05
C LEU A 16 -7.28 19.29 -17.54
N GLU A 17 -8.14 19.95 -18.31
CA GLU A 17 -8.32 19.68 -19.74
C GLU A 17 -7.25 20.38 -20.62
N ASP A 18 -6.69 21.49 -20.17
CA ASP A 18 -5.63 22.18 -20.91
C ASP A 18 -4.32 21.42 -20.83
N ARG A 19 -3.83 20.95 -22.00
CA ARG A 19 -2.54 20.28 -22.11
C ARG A 19 -1.44 21.22 -21.58
N PRO A 20 -0.65 20.78 -20.57
CA PRO A 20 0.35 21.65 -19.97
C PRO A 20 1.47 21.96 -20.97
N ASP A 21 1.93 23.22 -20.96
CA ASP A 21 3.04 23.65 -21.81
C ASP A 21 4.39 23.38 -21.14
N PHE A 22 5.17 22.46 -21.74
CA PHE A 22 6.50 22.09 -21.32
C PHE A 22 7.60 22.74 -22.18
N ALA A 23 7.23 23.72 -23.04
CA ALA A 23 8.22 24.47 -23.81
C ALA A 23 9.26 25.12 -22.88
N GLY A 24 10.53 25.04 -23.26
CA GLY A 24 11.63 25.52 -22.42
C GLY A 24 12.09 24.59 -21.31
N THR A 25 11.44 23.43 -21.11
CA THR A 25 11.93 22.35 -20.23
C THR A 25 12.68 21.29 -21.04
N ARG A 26 13.43 20.42 -20.34
CA ARG A 26 14.03 19.22 -20.97
C ARG A 26 13.05 18.06 -21.17
N TYR A 27 11.79 18.22 -20.76
CA TYR A 27 10.80 17.16 -20.78
C TYR A 27 9.86 17.29 -21.96
N GLU A 28 9.57 16.16 -22.60
CA GLU A 28 8.48 16.00 -23.55
C GLU A 28 7.32 15.32 -22.86
N ILE A 29 6.11 15.87 -23.05
CA ILE A 29 4.88 15.32 -22.48
C ILE A 29 4.14 14.49 -23.52
N GLY A 30 3.80 13.25 -23.16
CA GLY A 30 3.00 12.32 -23.96
C GLY A 30 1.56 12.24 -23.52
N ASP A 31 0.99 11.03 -23.59
CA ASP A 31 -0.40 10.76 -23.23
C ASP A 31 -0.59 10.73 -21.70
N PRO A 32 -1.78 11.10 -21.21
CA PRO A 32 -2.13 10.95 -19.83
C PRO A 32 -2.26 9.46 -19.47
N ILE A 33 -1.60 9.03 -18.39
CA ILE A 33 -1.63 7.65 -17.87
C ILE A 33 -2.40 7.52 -16.55
N GLY A 34 -2.74 8.65 -15.92
CA GLY A 34 -3.54 8.68 -14.70
C GLY A 34 -4.17 10.05 -14.47
N ARG A 35 -5.37 10.06 -13.91
CA ARG A 35 -6.09 11.28 -13.50
C ARG A 35 -6.62 11.11 -12.08
N GLY A 36 -6.47 12.14 -11.26
CA GLY A 36 -6.96 12.15 -9.88
C GLY A 36 -7.26 13.57 -9.39
N GLY A 37 -7.80 13.67 -8.19
CA GLY A 37 -8.17 14.98 -7.60
C GLY A 37 -7.01 15.95 -7.40
N MET A 38 -5.77 15.46 -7.42
CA MET A 38 -4.55 16.26 -7.25
C MET A 38 -3.87 16.65 -8.57
N GLY A 39 -4.35 16.15 -9.71
CA GLY A 39 -3.73 16.44 -11.00
C GLY A 39 -3.78 15.28 -11.98
N ILE A 40 -2.99 15.42 -13.04
CA ILE A 40 -2.86 14.42 -14.11
C ILE A 40 -1.42 13.93 -14.14
N VAL A 41 -1.28 12.63 -14.31
CA VAL A 41 0.02 11.97 -14.57
C VAL A 41 0.12 11.67 -16.05
N PHE A 42 1.18 12.13 -16.67
CA PHE A 42 1.48 11.90 -18.08
C PHE A 42 2.68 10.96 -18.23
N ARG A 43 2.69 10.16 -19.27
CA ARG A 43 3.94 9.59 -19.78
C ARG A 43 4.77 10.74 -20.36
N GLY A 44 6.06 10.77 -20.11
CA GLY A 44 6.95 11.76 -20.64
C GLY A 44 8.32 11.17 -21.00
N ARG A 45 9.18 11.99 -21.60
CA ARG A 45 10.57 11.67 -21.89
C ARG A 45 11.49 12.78 -21.40
N ASP A 46 12.50 12.41 -20.67
CA ASP A 46 13.65 13.27 -20.34
C ASP A 46 14.61 13.25 -21.52
N ARG A 47 14.69 14.36 -22.27
CA ARG A 47 15.50 14.46 -23.51
C ARG A 47 17.01 14.48 -23.25
N GLU A 48 17.42 14.96 -22.07
CA GLU A 48 18.84 15.00 -21.71
C GLU A 48 19.38 13.62 -21.32
N LEU A 49 18.58 12.85 -20.58
CA LEU A 49 18.98 11.52 -20.10
C LEU A 49 18.42 10.39 -20.97
N ASP A 50 17.71 10.73 -22.03
CA ASP A 50 17.09 9.81 -22.99
C ASP A 50 16.30 8.67 -22.35
N ARG A 51 15.44 8.99 -21.37
CA ARG A 51 14.65 8.01 -20.61
C ARG A 51 13.18 8.37 -20.52
N GLU A 52 12.33 7.34 -20.43
CA GLU A 52 10.92 7.51 -20.11
C GLU A 52 10.74 7.88 -18.62
N VAL A 53 9.80 8.78 -18.36
CA VAL A 53 9.45 9.27 -17.02
C VAL A 53 7.95 9.38 -16.87
N ALA A 54 7.46 9.39 -15.63
CA ALA A 54 6.10 9.83 -15.30
C ALA A 54 6.16 11.28 -14.83
N ILE A 55 5.28 12.12 -15.38
CA ILE A 55 5.22 13.55 -15.05
C ILE A 55 3.86 13.85 -14.46
N LYS A 56 3.82 14.10 -13.16
CA LYS A 56 2.59 14.50 -12.43
C LYS A 56 2.48 16.02 -12.48
N VAL A 57 1.44 16.53 -13.12
CA VAL A 57 1.11 17.97 -13.16
C VAL A 57 -0.06 18.22 -12.23
N THR A 58 0.12 19.14 -11.28
CA THR A 58 -0.90 19.43 -10.29
C THR A 58 -1.95 20.40 -10.81
N ALA A 59 -3.19 20.23 -10.35
CA ALA A 59 -4.27 21.17 -10.64
C ALA A 59 -4.21 22.47 -9.81
N TRP A 60 -3.26 22.58 -8.88
CA TRP A 60 -3.15 23.68 -7.92
C TRP A 60 -2.15 24.72 -8.43
N SER A 61 -2.54 25.98 -8.35
CA SER A 61 -1.73 27.12 -8.84
C SER A 61 -1.35 28.12 -7.75
N THR A 62 -1.75 27.90 -6.48
CA THR A 62 -1.37 28.81 -5.40
C THR A 62 0.09 28.66 -5.00
N ALA A 63 0.75 29.76 -4.61
CA ALA A 63 2.15 29.72 -4.18
C ALA A 63 2.36 28.78 -2.97
N ALA A 64 1.41 28.79 -2.02
CA ALA A 64 1.48 27.94 -0.83
C ALA A 64 1.40 26.45 -1.18
N ASP A 65 0.55 26.05 -2.13
CA ASP A 65 0.45 24.66 -2.58
C ASP A 65 1.73 24.23 -3.32
N ALA A 66 2.30 25.13 -4.12
CA ALA A 66 3.56 24.88 -4.81
C ALA A 66 4.73 24.63 -3.83
N ASP A 67 4.82 25.42 -2.77
CA ASP A 67 5.87 25.26 -1.77
C ASP A 67 5.71 23.99 -0.95
N ARG A 68 4.48 23.63 -0.61
CA ARG A 68 4.16 22.36 0.04
C ARG A 68 4.57 21.16 -0.81
N LEU A 69 4.16 21.13 -2.08
CA LEU A 69 4.51 20.04 -3.01
C LEU A 69 6.02 19.92 -3.22
N ARG A 70 6.74 21.04 -3.28
CA ARG A 70 8.20 21.02 -3.34
C ARG A 70 8.84 20.46 -2.08
N ALA A 71 8.29 20.80 -0.90
CA ALA A 71 8.76 20.25 0.37
C ALA A 71 8.54 18.74 0.43
N GLU A 72 7.37 18.24 0.04
CA GLU A 72 7.05 16.82 -0.03
C GLU A 72 7.98 16.09 -1.03
N ALA A 73 8.15 16.65 -2.23
CA ALA A 73 9.03 16.06 -3.23
C ALA A 73 10.50 16.01 -2.77
N ARG A 74 10.99 17.03 -2.01
CA ARG A 74 12.34 17.00 -1.42
C ARG A 74 12.49 15.92 -0.37
N ILE A 75 11.44 15.64 0.42
CA ILE A 75 11.46 14.53 1.38
C ILE A 75 11.52 13.21 0.62
N LEU A 76 10.65 13.02 -0.39
CA LEU A 76 10.62 11.81 -1.21
C LEU A 76 11.95 11.56 -1.93
N ALA A 77 12.58 12.61 -2.47
CA ALA A 77 13.86 12.52 -3.16
C ALA A 77 15.03 12.06 -2.26
N ARG A 78 14.88 12.16 -0.95
CA ARG A 78 15.86 11.68 0.05
C ARG A 78 15.57 10.27 0.55
N LEU A 79 14.42 9.70 0.15
CA LEU A 79 14.03 8.36 0.57
C LEU A 79 14.55 7.33 -0.43
N GLU A 80 15.66 6.70 -0.09
CA GLU A 80 16.23 5.59 -0.84
C GLU A 80 15.64 4.27 -0.32
N HIS A 81 14.56 3.82 -0.96
CA HIS A 81 13.92 2.55 -0.65
C HIS A 81 13.34 1.92 -1.92
N PRO A 82 13.52 0.61 -2.16
CA PRO A 82 13.05 -0.04 -3.39
C PRO A 82 11.53 -0.02 -3.58
N GLY A 83 10.75 0.19 -2.51
CA GLY A 83 9.29 0.32 -2.56
C GLY A 83 8.79 1.75 -2.72
N ILE A 84 9.65 2.76 -2.78
CA ILE A 84 9.27 4.17 -2.99
C ILE A 84 9.71 4.60 -4.39
N VAL A 85 8.79 5.19 -5.15
CA VAL A 85 9.12 5.66 -6.50
C VAL A 85 10.10 6.83 -6.43
N PRO A 86 11.27 6.73 -7.07
CA PRO A 86 12.23 7.81 -7.11
C PRO A 86 11.68 9.06 -7.79
N VAL A 87 11.77 10.20 -7.11
CA VAL A 87 11.53 11.53 -7.68
C VAL A 87 12.82 12.01 -8.34
N HIS A 88 12.71 12.38 -9.61
CA HIS A 88 13.85 12.81 -10.41
C HIS A 88 13.98 14.33 -10.48
N ASP A 89 12.85 15.04 -10.48
CA ASP A 89 12.83 16.49 -10.61
C ASP A 89 11.50 17.09 -10.15
N VAL A 90 11.52 18.39 -9.84
CA VAL A 90 10.34 19.19 -9.51
C VAL A 90 10.49 20.55 -10.16
N GLY A 91 9.51 20.94 -10.95
CA GLY A 91 9.52 22.23 -11.65
C GLY A 91 8.19 22.98 -11.57
N ARG A 92 8.19 24.17 -12.17
CA ARG A 92 7.01 24.99 -12.34
C ARG A 92 6.83 25.33 -13.80
N LEU A 93 5.61 25.20 -14.30
CA LEU A 93 5.22 25.59 -15.65
C LEU A 93 4.99 27.12 -15.74
N PRO A 94 4.99 27.70 -16.96
CA PRO A 94 4.72 29.11 -17.16
C PRO A 94 3.37 29.57 -16.60
N ASP A 95 2.36 28.70 -16.59
CA ASP A 95 1.02 28.95 -16.04
C ASP A 95 0.96 28.85 -14.49
N GLY A 96 2.08 28.57 -13.83
CA GLY A 96 2.22 28.46 -12.39
C GLY A 96 1.98 27.08 -11.82
N ARG A 97 1.48 26.09 -12.60
CA ARG A 97 1.31 24.71 -12.16
C ARG A 97 2.66 24.09 -11.79
N VAL A 98 2.66 23.25 -10.74
CA VAL A 98 3.84 22.48 -10.35
C VAL A 98 3.81 21.13 -11.04
N PHE A 99 4.96 20.68 -11.51
CA PHE A 99 5.11 19.32 -11.99
C PHE A 99 6.19 18.57 -11.20
N THR A 100 5.98 17.28 -11.03
CA THR A 100 6.97 16.36 -10.43
C THR A 100 7.30 15.29 -11.45
N VAL A 101 8.58 15.08 -11.69
CA VAL A 101 9.09 14.04 -12.58
C VAL A 101 9.57 12.87 -11.73
N MET A 102 9.10 11.67 -12.05
CA MET A 102 9.41 10.46 -11.31
C MET A 102 9.64 9.27 -12.24
N MET A 103 10.16 8.19 -11.71
CA MET A 103 10.31 6.95 -12.46
C MET A 103 8.97 6.50 -13.04
N LEU A 104 8.92 6.16 -14.31
CA LEU A 104 7.76 5.53 -14.92
C LEU A 104 7.71 4.06 -14.47
N VAL A 105 6.71 3.73 -13.66
CA VAL A 105 6.50 2.36 -13.19
C VAL A 105 5.77 1.56 -14.28
N ARG A 106 6.40 0.48 -14.72
CA ARG A 106 5.78 -0.53 -15.59
C ARG A 106 5.26 -1.67 -14.72
N GLY A 107 3.99 -2.00 -14.84
CA GLY A 107 3.36 -3.03 -14.03
C GLY A 107 1.84 -2.82 -13.88
N GLU A 108 1.26 -3.51 -12.95
CA GLU A 108 -0.17 -3.50 -12.67
C GLU A 108 -0.46 -2.89 -11.29
N ARG A 109 -1.65 -2.34 -11.12
CA ARG A 109 -2.12 -1.93 -9.80
C ARG A 109 -2.28 -3.14 -8.89
N LEU A 110 -2.13 -2.92 -7.58
CA LEU A 110 -2.24 -3.99 -6.58
C LEU A 110 -3.58 -4.73 -6.66
N ASP A 111 -4.70 -4.03 -6.84
CA ASP A 111 -6.03 -4.63 -6.95
C ASP A 111 -6.14 -5.56 -8.17
N THR A 112 -5.66 -5.11 -9.33
CA THR A 112 -5.64 -5.89 -10.56
C THR A 112 -4.74 -7.12 -10.43
N ARG A 113 -3.52 -6.92 -9.94
CA ARG A 113 -2.55 -8.01 -9.77
C ARG A 113 -3.01 -9.04 -8.75
N ALA A 114 -3.55 -8.59 -7.61
CA ALA A 114 -4.03 -9.47 -6.55
C ALA A 114 -5.19 -10.37 -6.99
N ALA A 115 -6.03 -9.92 -7.92
CA ALA A 115 -7.18 -10.70 -8.40
C ALA A 115 -6.78 -12.07 -8.96
N SER A 116 -5.61 -12.16 -9.59
CA SER A 116 -5.09 -13.41 -10.21
C SER A 116 -4.24 -14.27 -9.27
N LEU A 117 -3.96 -13.81 -8.03
CA LEU A 117 -3.03 -14.46 -7.12
C LEU A 117 -3.75 -15.24 -6.01
N PRO A 118 -3.17 -16.36 -5.52
CA PRO A 118 -3.64 -17.03 -4.32
C PRO A 118 -3.36 -16.16 -3.08
N LEU A 119 -4.13 -16.37 -2.01
CA LEU A 119 -4.05 -15.57 -0.78
C LEU A 119 -2.62 -15.44 -0.20
N PRO A 120 -1.79 -16.50 -0.12
CA PRO A 120 -0.44 -16.35 0.40
C PRO A 120 0.42 -15.34 -0.37
N ASP A 121 0.27 -15.28 -1.70
CA ASP A 121 1.04 -14.34 -2.53
C ASP A 121 0.52 -12.91 -2.39
N ARG A 122 -0.80 -12.72 -2.24
CA ARG A 122 -1.39 -11.41 -1.90
C ARG A 122 -0.86 -10.89 -0.58
N LEU A 123 -0.74 -11.76 0.44
CA LEU A 123 -0.21 -11.39 1.75
C LEU A 123 1.29 -11.04 1.69
N ARG A 124 2.08 -11.70 0.82
CA ARG A 124 3.49 -11.32 0.58
C ARG A 124 3.61 -9.94 -0.06
N LEU A 125 2.73 -9.60 -1.01
CA LEU A 125 2.68 -8.24 -1.58
C LEU A 125 2.32 -7.22 -0.49
N PHE A 126 1.32 -7.53 0.33
CA PHE A 126 0.90 -6.68 1.44
C PHE A 126 2.03 -6.45 2.46
N ASP A 127 2.80 -7.47 2.80
CA ASP A 127 3.94 -7.38 3.70
C ASP A 127 4.97 -6.36 3.18
N ARG A 128 5.30 -6.40 1.88
CA ARG A 128 6.20 -5.41 1.24
C ARG A 128 5.63 -4.00 1.26
N VAL A 129 4.32 -3.83 1.11
CA VAL A 129 3.66 -2.52 1.28
C VAL A 129 3.89 -2.00 2.70
N CYS A 130 3.65 -2.83 3.70
CA CYS A 130 3.86 -2.46 5.11
C CYS A 130 5.31 -2.08 5.41
N GLU A 131 6.29 -2.81 4.87
CA GLU A 131 7.73 -2.51 5.00
C GLU A 131 8.05 -1.13 4.41
N THR A 132 7.53 -0.84 3.22
CA THR A 132 7.72 0.45 2.55
C THR A 132 7.14 1.60 3.37
N VAL A 133 5.92 1.43 3.88
CA VAL A 133 5.24 2.47 4.68
C VAL A 133 5.94 2.64 6.05
N ALA A 134 6.38 1.55 6.69
CA ALA A 134 7.14 1.61 7.93
C ALA A 134 8.48 2.36 7.76
N PHE A 135 9.17 2.15 6.64
CA PHE A 135 10.39 2.86 6.29
C PHE A 135 10.16 4.38 6.16
N ALA A 136 9.06 4.79 5.51
CA ALA A 136 8.69 6.19 5.36
C ALA A 136 8.31 6.82 6.71
N HIS A 137 7.54 6.11 7.54
CA HIS A 137 7.15 6.55 8.88
C HIS A 137 8.37 6.80 9.80
N ALA A 138 9.37 5.92 9.74
CA ALA A 138 10.61 6.11 10.49
C ALA A 138 11.38 7.39 10.10
N ARG A 139 11.02 8.01 8.95
CA ARG A 139 11.59 9.28 8.46
C ARG A 139 10.59 10.44 8.53
N GLY A 140 9.50 10.26 9.28
CA GLY A 140 8.49 11.30 9.53
C GLY A 140 7.53 11.55 8.36
N LEU A 141 7.50 10.68 7.34
CA LEU A 141 6.59 10.81 6.21
C LEU A 141 5.38 9.89 6.38
N ILE A 142 4.18 10.46 6.40
CA ILE A 142 2.89 9.78 6.46
C ILE A 142 2.25 9.86 5.08
N HIS A 143 1.70 8.75 4.59
CA HIS A 143 1.16 8.68 3.22
C HIS A 143 -0.18 9.41 3.08
N ARG A 144 -1.11 9.19 4.01
CA ARG A 144 -2.45 9.81 4.11
C ARG A 144 -3.49 9.40 3.04
N ASP A 145 -3.07 8.78 1.94
CA ASP A 145 -3.98 8.30 0.87
C ASP A 145 -3.59 6.90 0.37
N LEU A 146 -3.29 5.99 1.30
CA LEU A 146 -3.03 4.59 0.96
C LEU A 146 -4.29 3.91 0.44
N LYS A 147 -4.20 3.35 -0.76
CA LYS A 147 -5.24 2.56 -1.42
C LYS A 147 -4.61 1.66 -2.49
N PRO A 148 -5.28 0.60 -2.96
CA PRO A 148 -4.72 -0.28 -3.99
C PRO A 148 -4.33 0.44 -5.28
N ALA A 149 -5.03 1.53 -5.63
CA ALA A 149 -4.72 2.35 -6.80
C ALA A 149 -3.37 3.07 -6.72
N ASN A 150 -2.88 3.36 -5.51
CA ASN A 150 -1.61 4.02 -5.26
C ASN A 150 -0.46 3.01 -4.99
N ILE A 151 -0.68 1.74 -5.29
CA ILE A 151 0.32 0.67 -5.13
C ILE A 151 0.44 -0.07 -6.45
N MET A 152 1.64 -0.11 -7.00
CA MET A 152 1.97 -0.79 -8.24
C MET A 152 2.81 -2.04 -7.96
N VAL A 153 2.51 -3.10 -8.69
CA VAL A 153 3.34 -4.32 -8.72
C VAL A 153 4.01 -4.37 -10.09
N GLY A 154 5.30 -4.14 -10.12
CA GLY A 154 6.07 -4.11 -11.35
C GLY A 154 6.29 -5.49 -11.96
N GLU A 155 6.80 -5.52 -13.19
CA GLU A 155 6.99 -6.73 -14.00
C GLU A 155 7.88 -7.80 -13.31
N HIS A 156 8.82 -7.36 -12.46
CA HIS A 156 9.72 -8.24 -11.71
C HIS A 156 9.26 -8.48 -10.26
N GLY A 157 7.98 -8.16 -9.96
CA GLY A 157 7.38 -8.39 -8.65
C GLY A 157 7.75 -7.36 -7.57
N GLN A 158 8.44 -6.26 -7.93
CA GLN A 158 8.68 -5.15 -7.00
C GLN A 158 7.35 -4.46 -6.66
N VAL A 159 7.18 -4.11 -5.39
CA VAL A 159 6.00 -3.37 -4.91
C VAL A 159 6.41 -1.91 -4.70
N LEU A 160 5.70 -1.00 -5.34
CA LEU A 160 5.99 0.43 -5.34
C LEU A 160 4.78 1.21 -4.83
N VAL A 161 4.99 2.04 -3.83
CA VAL A 161 3.98 2.94 -3.26
C VAL A 161 4.10 4.31 -3.90
N LEU A 162 2.98 4.81 -4.44
CA LEU A 162 2.86 6.04 -5.24
C LEU A 162 2.09 7.10 -4.46
N ASP A 163 2.14 8.34 -4.91
CA ASP A 163 1.24 9.43 -4.53
C ASP A 163 1.19 9.72 -3.02
N TRP A 164 2.35 9.97 -2.42
CA TRP A 164 2.51 10.40 -1.04
C TRP A 164 1.92 11.80 -0.80
N GLY A 165 1.40 12.06 0.41
CA GLY A 165 0.89 13.39 0.81
C GLY A 165 -0.56 13.68 0.41
N GLY A 166 -1.33 12.66 0.07
CA GLY A 166 -2.71 12.78 -0.39
C GLY A 166 -3.74 13.24 0.65
N GLY A 167 -4.98 13.49 0.19
CA GLY A 167 -6.10 13.98 0.99
C GLY A 167 -7.05 12.90 1.52
N GLY A 168 -6.74 11.63 1.30
CA GLY A 168 -7.59 10.50 1.70
C GLY A 168 -8.65 10.13 0.64
N THR A 169 -9.00 8.86 0.60
CA THR A 169 -10.00 8.27 -0.30
C THR A 169 -11.05 7.53 0.51
N GLU A 170 -12.32 7.76 0.19
CA GLU A 170 -13.45 7.08 0.85
C GLU A 170 -13.24 5.56 0.83
N GLY A 171 -13.52 4.89 1.94
CA GLY A 171 -13.30 3.45 2.13
C GLY A 171 -11.93 3.07 2.68
N TYR A 172 -10.90 3.93 2.52
CA TYR A 172 -9.54 3.74 3.06
C TYR A 172 -9.16 4.82 4.07
N MET A 173 -9.86 5.93 4.07
CA MET A 173 -9.62 7.06 4.94
C MET A 173 -10.00 6.73 6.38
N ALA A 174 -9.07 6.95 7.32
CA ALA A 174 -9.32 6.77 8.73
C ALA A 174 -10.30 7.86 9.26
N PRO A 175 -11.17 7.52 10.24
CA PRO A 175 -12.19 8.47 10.74
C PRO A 175 -11.61 9.81 11.21
N GLU A 176 -10.45 9.80 11.86
CA GLU A 176 -9.78 10.99 12.38
C GLU A 176 -9.20 11.89 11.28
N GLN A 177 -9.03 11.41 10.05
CA GLN A 177 -8.52 12.25 8.95
C GLN A 177 -9.48 13.40 8.59
N ALA A 178 -10.76 13.28 8.94
CA ALA A 178 -11.72 14.37 8.81
C ALA A 178 -11.53 15.49 9.85
N SER A 179 -10.79 15.25 10.95
CA SER A 179 -10.66 16.15 12.11
C SER A 179 -9.27 16.75 12.34
N ALA A 180 -8.39 16.75 11.36
CA ALA A 180 -7.09 17.42 11.33
C ALA A 180 -5.92 16.83 12.17
N THR A 181 -6.11 15.82 13.01
CA THR A 181 -5.01 15.17 13.73
C THR A 181 -4.65 13.84 13.08
N VAL A 182 -3.83 13.88 12.04
CA VAL A 182 -3.39 12.70 11.30
C VAL A 182 -2.00 12.28 11.80
N ASP A 183 -1.88 11.04 12.26
CA ASP A 183 -0.61 10.41 12.60
C ASP A 183 -0.38 9.11 11.80
N VAL A 184 0.69 8.39 12.10
CA VAL A 184 1.06 7.14 11.43
C VAL A 184 -0.02 6.05 11.49
N ARG A 185 -0.92 6.11 12.49
CA ARG A 185 -2.00 5.14 12.68
C ARG A 185 -3.16 5.33 11.70
N SER A 186 -3.23 6.47 11.02
CA SER A 186 -4.16 6.67 9.91
C SER A 186 -3.76 5.80 8.71
N ASP A 187 -2.46 5.67 8.42
CA ASP A 187 -1.98 4.75 7.38
C ASP A 187 -2.19 3.27 7.78
N VAL A 188 -2.10 2.95 9.08
CA VAL A 188 -2.44 1.60 9.59
C VAL A 188 -3.89 1.24 9.31
N PHE A 189 -4.82 2.19 9.48
CA PHE A 189 -6.23 1.97 9.13
C PHE A 189 -6.38 1.67 7.62
N ALA A 190 -5.76 2.48 6.78
CA ALA A 190 -5.78 2.29 5.33
C ALA A 190 -5.17 0.94 4.91
N LEU A 191 -4.05 0.53 5.53
CA LEU A 191 -3.47 -0.80 5.34
C LEU A 191 -4.43 -1.91 5.76
N GLY A 192 -5.15 -1.75 6.86
CA GLY A 192 -6.19 -2.69 7.29
C GLY A 192 -7.32 -2.83 6.27
N ALA A 193 -7.76 -1.71 5.66
CA ALA A 193 -8.74 -1.71 4.59
C ALA A 193 -8.21 -2.41 3.31
N ILE A 194 -6.96 -2.14 2.93
CA ILE A 194 -6.28 -2.83 1.83
C ILE A 194 -6.19 -4.34 2.10
N LEU A 195 -5.83 -4.75 3.31
CA LEU A 195 -5.76 -6.16 3.68
C LEU A 195 -7.13 -6.84 3.56
N ARG A 196 -8.20 -6.17 3.97
CA ARG A 196 -9.59 -6.65 3.80
C ARG A 196 -9.91 -6.91 2.32
N ASP A 197 -9.53 -5.99 1.44
CA ASP A 197 -9.75 -6.12 0.00
C ASP A 197 -8.93 -7.25 -0.61
N LEU A 198 -7.68 -7.42 -0.18
CA LEU A 198 -6.81 -8.51 -0.61
C LEU A 198 -7.30 -9.89 -0.19
N VAL A 199 -7.97 -10.00 0.95
CA VAL A 199 -8.64 -11.24 1.36
C VAL A 199 -9.83 -11.56 0.45
N GLY A 200 -10.51 -10.54 -0.04
CA GLY A 200 -11.62 -10.63 -0.99
C GLY A 200 -12.98 -10.32 -0.36
N HIS A 201 -13.76 -9.50 -1.06
CA HIS A 201 -15.13 -9.19 -0.68
C HIS A 201 -16.01 -10.44 -0.77
N GLY A 202 -16.82 -10.69 0.26
CA GLY A 202 -17.72 -11.84 0.32
C GLY A 202 -17.05 -13.19 0.68
N VAL A 203 -15.74 -13.24 0.78
CA VAL A 203 -15.02 -14.41 1.27
C VAL A 203 -14.85 -14.29 2.79
N ARG A 204 -15.25 -15.33 3.53
CA ARG A 204 -15.04 -15.36 4.97
C ARG A 204 -13.53 -15.47 5.26
N ALA A 205 -12.94 -14.38 5.72
CA ALA A 205 -11.54 -14.37 6.15
C ALA A 205 -11.29 -15.44 7.22
N PRO A 206 -10.13 -16.13 7.21
CA PRO A 206 -9.71 -16.94 8.35
C PRO A 206 -9.77 -16.12 9.64
N ARG A 207 -10.29 -16.71 10.75
CA ARG A 207 -10.51 -15.99 12.01
C ARG A 207 -9.31 -15.16 12.48
N PRO A 208 -8.06 -15.69 12.49
CA PRO A 208 -6.91 -14.90 12.90
C PRO A 208 -6.71 -13.66 12.02
N LEU A 209 -6.85 -13.82 10.69
CA LEU A 209 -6.69 -12.71 9.74
C LEU A 209 -7.83 -11.69 9.85
N ALA A 210 -9.06 -12.14 10.13
CA ALA A 210 -10.18 -11.26 10.42
C ALA A 210 -9.94 -10.41 11.68
N SER A 211 -9.30 -10.99 12.72
CA SER A 211 -8.91 -10.25 13.94
C SER A 211 -7.82 -9.21 13.65
N VAL A 212 -6.86 -9.51 12.76
CA VAL A 212 -5.84 -8.55 12.31
C VAL A 212 -6.50 -7.36 11.60
N ILE A 213 -7.41 -7.63 10.65
CA ILE A 213 -8.14 -6.59 9.92
C ILE A 213 -8.95 -5.73 10.89
N ALA A 214 -9.71 -6.36 11.80
CA ALA A 214 -10.54 -5.67 12.78
C ALA A 214 -9.72 -4.74 13.69
N ARG A 215 -8.54 -5.19 14.15
CA ARG A 215 -7.64 -4.37 14.95
C ARG A 215 -7.06 -3.22 14.14
N ALA A 216 -6.58 -3.47 12.92
CA ALA A 216 -6.02 -2.42 12.06
C ALA A 216 -7.05 -1.33 11.73
N THR A 217 -8.33 -1.71 11.53
CA THR A 217 -9.43 -0.80 11.18
C THR A 217 -10.29 -0.38 12.38
N ALA A 218 -9.77 -0.48 13.61
CA ALA A 218 -10.47 0.00 14.79
C ALA A 218 -10.76 1.50 14.69
N LEU A 219 -11.92 1.95 15.23
CA LEU A 219 -12.34 3.34 15.14
C LEU A 219 -11.37 4.27 15.87
N ARG A 220 -10.94 3.87 17.07
CA ARG A 220 -9.99 4.64 17.86
C ARG A 220 -8.56 4.30 17.46
N PRO A 221 -7.70 5.29 17.17
CA PRO A 221 -6.30 5.05 16.83
C PRO A 221 -5.52 4.24 17.89
N ASP A 222 -5.84 4.44 19.18
CA ASP A 222 -5.18 3.74 20.29
C ASP A 222 -5.43 2.22 20.30
N ASP A 223 -6.55 1.77 19.74
CA ASP A 223 -6.94 0.36 19.67
C ASP A 223 -6.28 -0.35 18.45
N ARG A 224 -5.63 0.41 17.55
CA ARG A 224 -4.93 -0.12 16.36
C ARG A 224 -3.54 -0.62 16.68
N TYR A 225 -2.88 -1.18 15.70
CA TYR A 225 -1.43 -1.32 15.71
C TYR A 225 -0.78 0.07 15.72
N GLN A 226 0.34 0.22 16.42
CA GLN A 226 1.00 1.51 16.56
C GLN A 226 1.89 1.86 15.34
N GLY A 227 2.11 0.90 14.45
CA GLY A 227 2.78 1.12 13.17
C GLY A 227 2.57 -0.01 12.18
N PRO A 228 2.94 0.20 10.91
CA PRO A 228 2.82 -0.81 9.86
C PRO A 228 3.64 -2.07 10.12
N ALA A 229 4.78 -1.94 10.82
CA ALA A 229 5.64 -3.07 11.16
C ALA A 229 4.97 -4.08 12.09
N ASP A 230 4.17 -3.61 13.07
CA ASP A 230 3.44 -4.47 13.99
C ASP A 230 2.30 -5.21 13.27
N LEU A 231 1.61 -4.52 12.36
CA LEU A 231 0.59 -5.11 11.50
C LEU A 231 1.20 -6.21 10.61
N ALA A 232 2.32 -5.90 9.95
CA ALA A 232 3.07 -6.85 9.12
C ALA A 232 3.52 -8.09 9.91
N ALA A 233 3.98 -7.89 11.16
CA ALA A 233 4.41 -9.00 12.02
C ALA A 233 3.26 -9.98 12.30
N ASP A 234 2.04 -9.51 12.53
CA ASP A 234 0.89 -10.38 12.73
C ASP A 234 0.44 -11.08 11.44
N VAL A 235 0.54 -10.42 10.29
CA VAL A 235 0.29 -11.06 8.98
C VAL A 235 1.33 -12.14 8.69
N ARG A 236 2.62 -11.90 8.96
CA ARG A 236 3.69 -12.91 8.84
C ARG A 236 3.45 -14.10 9.76
N ARG A 237 3.08 -13.88 11.03
CA ARG A 237 2.69 -14.96 11.96
C ARG A 237 1.56 -15.82 11.40
N PHE A 238 0.56 -15.18 10.80
CA PHE A 238 -0.54 -15.90 10.14
C PHE A 238 -0.02 -16.76 8.98
N MET A 239 0.84 -16.22 8.10
CA MET A 239 1.43 -16.96 6.96
C MET A 239 2.26 -18.15 7.43
N ASP A 240 2.98 -18.00 8.53
CA ASP A 240 3.85 -19.03 9.13
C ASP A 240 3.05 -20.05 9.97
N GLY A 241 1.73 -19.89 10.10
CA GLY A 241 0.89 -20.74 10.95
C GLY A 241 1.16 -20.56 12.45
N ALA A 242 1.78 -19.45 12.85
CA ALA A 242 2.04 -19.10 14.24
C ALA A 242 0.83 -18.39 14.89
N ALA A 243 0.88 -18.23 16.21
CA ALA A 243 -0.15 -17.49 16.94
C ALA A 243 -0.11 -16.01 16.57
N VAL A 244 -1.27 -15.46 16.19
CA VAL A 244 -1.44 -14.06 15.80
C VAL A 244 -1.77 -13.22 17.04
N GLY A 245 -1.06 -12.13 17.27
CA GLY A 245 -1.21 -11.31 18.47
C GLY A 245 -2.58 -10.64 18.63
N ALA A 246 -3.26 -10.35 17.51
CA ALA A 246 -4.61 -9.78 17.52
C ALA A 246 -5.72 -10.83 17.77
N HIS A 247 -5.40 -12.12 17.73
CA HIS A 247 -6.39 -13.20 17.84
C HIS A 247 -6.21 -14.01 19.11
N ARG A 248 -7.28 -14.10 19.92
CA ARG A 248 -7.32 -15.02 21.05
C ARG A 248 -7.70 -16.42 20.56
N GLU A 249 -6.71 -17.31 20.50
CA GLU A 249 -6.96 -18.72 20.12
C GLU A 249 -7.85 -19.41 21.16
N SER A 250 -8.83 -20.16 20.67
CA SER A 250 -9.53 -21.13 21.52
C SER A 250 -8.62 -22.32 21.82
N PRO A 251 -8.86 -23.11 22.91
CA PRO A 251 -8.09 -24.32 23.18
C PRO A 251 -8.05 -25.31 22.00
N PHE A 252 -9.15 -25.38 21.25
CA PHE A 252 -9.24 -26.22 20.05
C PHE A 252 -8.35 -25.70 18.90
N GLU A 253 -8.35 -24.40 18.63
CA GLU A 253 -7.49 -23.77 17.60
C GLU A 253 -6.02 -23.92 17.97
N TRP A 254 -5.67 -23.74 19.25
CA TRP A 254 -4.33 -23.96 19.77
C TRP A 254 -3.87 -25.42 19.54
N THR A 255 -4.70 -26.41 19.91
CA THR A 255 -4.38 -27.83 19.72
C THR A 255 -4.22 -28.18 18.25
N ALA A 256 -5.12 -27.68 17.37
CA ALA A 256 -5.05 -27.91 15.95
C ALA A 256 -3.79 -27.28 15.34
N ARG A 257 -3.36 -26.11 15.80
CA ARG A 257 -2.11 -25.45 15.38
C ARG A 257 -0.90 -26.28 15.84
N GLN A 258 -0.87 -26.72 17.10
CA GLN A 258 0.22 -27.57 17.60
C GLN A 258 0.34 -28.88 16.82
N MET A 259 -0.77 -29.56 16.53
CA MET A 259 -0.76 -30.77 15.70
C MET A 259 -0.18 -30.50 14.28
N ARG A 260 -0.46 -29.33 13.71
CA ARG A 260 0.06 -28.95 12.39
C ARG A 260 1.56 -28.68 12.44
N VAL A 261 2.05 -27.96 13.44
CA VAL A 261 3.48 -27.65 13.65
C VAL A 261 4.27 -28.93 13.92
N TYR A 262 3.76 -29.83 14.76
CA TYR A 262 4.44 -31.08 15.13
C TYR A 262 4.02 -32.28 14.27
N ARG A 263 3.36 -32.06 13.12
CA ARG A 263 2.89 -33.15 12.24
C ARG A 263 3.99 -34.14 11.87
N THR A 264 5.15 -33.64 11.48
CA THR A 264 6.26 -34.49 11.07
C THR A 264 6.87 -35.32 12.23
N PRO A 265 7.24 -34.70 13.38
CA PRO A 265 7.74 -35.50 14.52
C PRO A 265 6.68 -36.44 15.08
N LEU A 266 5.40 -36.06 15.14
CA LEU A 266 4.32 -36.97 15.57
C LEU A 266 4.15 -38.17 14.62
N ALA A 267 4.23 -37.95 13.31
CA ALA A 267 4.17 -39.02 12.32
C ALA A 267 5.35 -39.98 12.46
N LEU A 268 6.58 -39.48 12.69
CA LEU A 268 7.76 -40.31 12.92
C LEU A 268 7.64 -41.11 14.21
N ILE A 269 7.18 -40.51 15.29
CA ILE A 269 6.95 -41.23 16.55
C ILE A 269 5.87 -42.31 16.35
N GLY A 270 4.78 -42.01 15.66
CA GLY A 270 3.72 -42.98 15.35
C GLY A 270 4.23 -44.15 14.51
N ALA A 271 5.01 -43.88 13.46
CA ALA A 271 5.63 -44.90 12.62
C ALA A 271 6.61 -45.81 13.43
N TYR A 272 7.42 -45.18 14.28
CA TYR A 272 8.32 -45.93 15.17
C TYR A 272 7.55 -46.83 16.14
N LEU A 273 6.51 -46.34 16.78
CA LEU A 273 5.68 -47.13 17.70
C LEU A 273 4.96 -48.27 16.97
N ALA A 274 4.42 -48.03 15.77
CA ALA A 274 3.81 -49.05 14.94
C ALA A 274 4.77 -50.13 14.54
N MET A 275 5.97 -49.75 14.10
CA MET A 275 7.04 -50.69 13.76
C MET A 275 7.43 -51.55 15.00
N ARG A 276 7.59 -50.96 16.15
CA ARG A 276 7.93 -51.66 17.38
C ARG A 276 6.83 -52.62 17.83
N ALA A 277 5.56 -52.25 17.70
CA ALA A 277 4.42 -53.12 17.99
C ALA A 277 4.38 -54.31 17.04
N LEU A 278 4.64 -54.12 15.74
CA LEU A 278 4.75 -55.19 14.75
C LEU A 278 5.88 -56.18 15.08
N LEU A 279 7.06 -55.68 15.46
CA LEU A 279 8.19 -56.53 15.86
C LEU A 279 7.88 -57.35 17.11
N LEU A 280 7.21 -56.78 18.10
CA LEU A 280 6.79 -57.51 19.30
C LEU A 280 5.72 -58.56 19.01
N PHE A 281 4.85 -58.31 18.05
CA PHE A 281 3.84 -59.28 17.62
C PHE A 281 4.46 -60.46 16.84
N TRP A 282 5.51 -60.20 16.03
CA TRP A 282 6.18 -61.22 15.23
C TRP A 282 7.21 -62.05 16.04
N SER A 283 7.63 -61.54 17.21
CA SER A 283 8.58 -62.23 18.09
C SER A 283 7.92 -63.19 19.11
N ARG A 284 6.58 -63.30 19.04
CA ARG A 284 5.79 -64.31 19.78
C ARG A 284 5.34 -65.42 18.86
#